data_ac2f47fa7d3aff6be76f03ff9fb20ad3
#
_entry.id   ac2f47fa7d3aff6be76f03ff9fb20ad3
#
_cell.length_a   1.000
_cell.length_b   1.000
_cell.length_c   1.000
_cell.angle_alpha   90.00
_cell.angle_beta   90.00
_cell.angle_gamma   90.00
#
_symmetry.space_group_name_H-M   'P 1'
#
loop_
_entity.id
_entity.type
_entity.pdbx_description
1 polymer ?
#
loop_
_entity_poly.entity_id
_entity_poly.type
_entity_poly.pdbx_seq_one_letter_code
_entity_poly.pdbx_strand_id
1 'polypeptide(L)'
;MEVMKMRCRRTVKIIIDIAMYLIFVALMQEYLWSDGLHEWLGTTLFALFIAHTIFNFRWYQSLFKGKYTPARTTSAIINIALLAAMLCCMVSSVLVSGKVFAFLNLGGARIGRTLHLVSTAWVFVLMSLHLGLHLAPFANKLKKHRQFLWTGRIIAVLLAAYGVYVFVDRAFYEELFYLTEFKFFDTDKSAALYFL
;
A
#
# COMPACT_ATOMS: atom_id res chain seq x y z
N MET A 1 -4.24 -14.46 -32.41
CA MET A 1 -4.34 -13.03 -32.08
C MET A 1 -4.92 -12.79 -30.68
N GLU A 2 -6.01 -13.44 -30.26
CA GLU A 2 -6.61 -13.26 -28.91
C GLU A 2 -5.71 -13.73 -27.76
N VAL A 3 -5.05 -14.89 -27.89
CA VAL A 3 -4.15 -15.42 -26.83
C VAL A 3 -2.97 -14.48 -26.59
N MET A 4 -2.42 -13.86 -27.63
CA MET A 4 -1.34 -12.89 -27.53
C MET A 4 -1.82 -11.60 -26.83
N LYS A 5 -3.04 -11.13 -27.13
CA LYS A 5 -3.67 -9.96 -26.49
C LYS A 5 -3.95 -10.20 -24.99
N MET A 6 -4.37 -11.43 -24.62
CA MET A 6 -4.59 -11.81 -23.22
C MET A 6 -3.26 -11.89 -22.44
N ARG A 7 -2.20 -12.44 -23.04
CA ARG A 7 -0.86 -12.48 -22.42
C ARG A 7 -0.31 -11.07 -22.19
N CYS A 8 -0.37 -10.21 -23.20
CA CYS A 8 0.06 -8.81 -23.09
C CYS A 8 -0.67 -8.08 -21.96
N ARG A 9 -2.00 -8.19 -21.87
CA ARG A 9 -2.80 -7.58 -20.81
C ARG A 9 -2.41 -8.07 -19.42
N ARG A 10 -2.10 -9.36 -19.26
CA ARG A 10 -1.65 -9.93 -17.98
C ARG A 10 -0.28 -9.40 -17.59
N THR A 11 0.65 -9.30 -18.53
CA THR A 11 1.99 -8.76 -18.28
C THR A 11 1.93 -7.31 -17.86
N VAL A 12 1.13 -6.48 -18.55
CA VAL A 12 0.93 -5.07 -18.19
C VAL A 12 0.38 -4.92 -16.77
N LYS A 13 -0.60 -5.73 -16.37
CA LYS A 13 -1.10 -5.72 -14.98
C LYS A 13 0.01 -5.99 -13.96
N ILE A 14 0.80 -7.02 -14.18
CA ILE A 14 1.89 -7.40 -13.27
C ILE A 14 2.92 -6.27 -13.17
N ILE A 15 3.26 -5.63 -14.29
CA ILE A 15 4.20 -4.51 -14.30
C ILE A 15 3.64 -3.33 -13.49
N ILE A 16 2.35 -2.98 -13.67
CA ILE A 16 1.69 -1.92 -12.91
C ILE A 16 1.70 -2.26 -11.41
N ASP A 17 1.34 -3.49 -11.04
CA ASP A 17 1.26 -3.92 -9.65
C ASP A 17 2.65 -3.85 -8.96
N ILE A 18 3.69 -4.31 -9.66
CA ILE A 18 5.08 -4.22 -9.16
C ILE A 18 5.54 -2.77 -9.06
N ALA A 19 5.30 -1.96 -10.09
CA ALA A 19 5.68 -0.55 -10.09
C ALA A 19 5.00 0.22 -8.95
N MET A 20 3.69 0.00 -8.74
CA MET A 20 2.94 0.59 -7.63
C MET A 20 3.53 0.20 -6.28
N TYR A 21 3.85 -1.08 -6.09
CA TYR A 21 4.42 -1.56 -4.84
C TYR A 21 5.78 -0.90 -4.55
N LEU A 22 6.67 -0.85 -5.55
CA LEU A 22 7.99 -0.25 -5.39
C LEU A 22 7.92 1.26 -5.10
N ILE A 23 7.05 1.98 -5.82
CA ILE A 23 6.84 3.43 -5.58
C ILE A 23 6.22 3.64 -4.20
N PHE A 24 5.25 2.81 -3.80
CA PHE A 24 4.64 2.90 -2.49
C PHE A 24 5.64 2.71 -1.36
N VAL A 25 6.49 1.68 -1.43
CA VAL A 25 7.55 1.43 -0.44
C VAL A 25 8.55 2.60 -0.41
N ALA A 26 8.92 3.13 -1.58
CA ALA A 26 9.77 4.30 -1.66
C ALA A 26 9.15 5.53 -0.98
N LEU A 27 7.86 5.80 -1.21
CA LEU A 27 7.13 6.92 -0.61
C LEU A 27 7.01 6.83 0.91
N MET A 28 6.99 5.63 1.49
CA MET A 28 6.98 5.44 2.94
C MET A 28 8.27 5.93 3.62
N GLN A 29 9.31 6.21 2.84
CA GLN A 29 10.60 6.72 3.31
C GLN A 29 10.70 8.23 3.03
N GLU A 30 9.77 9.01 3.57
CA GLU A 30 9.66 10.46 3.34
C GLU A 30 10.99 11.19 3.59
N TYR A 31 11.74 10.77 4.61
CA TYR A 31 13.02 11.36 4.98
C TYR A 31 14.12 11.31 3.89
N LEU A 32 14.02 10.37 2.96
CA LEU A 32 15.03 10.20 1.89
C LEU A 32 14.79 11.08 0.67
N TRP A 33 13.60 11.63 0.55
CA TRP A 33 13.18 12.34 -0.64
C TRP A 33 12.99 13.82 -0.38
N SER A 34 13.38 14.66 -1.35
CA SER A 34 12.93 16.04 -1.33
C SER A 34 11.41 16.12 -1.51
N ASP A 35 10.76 17.14 -0.89
CA ASP A 35 9.32 17.34 -1.00
C ASP A 35 8.81 17.25 -2.45
N GLY A 36 9.56 17.83 -3.40
CA GLY A 36 9.17 17.78 -4.81
C GLY A 36 9.20 16.38 -5.40
N LEU A 37 10.17 15.56 -5.04
CA LEU A 37 10.25 14.19 -5.55
C LEU A 37 9.16 13.31 -4.94
N HIS A 38 8.87 13.49 -3.64
CA HIS A 38 7.75 12.83 -2.97
C HIS A 38 6.41 13.12 -3.69
N GLU A 39 6.13 14.39 -4.00
CA GLU A 39 4.91 14.78 -4.71
C GLU A 39 4.81 14.17 -6.12
N TRP A 40 5.93 14.13 -6.88
CA TRP A 40 5.95 13.52 -8.21
C TRP A 40 5.78 12.01 -8.17
N LEU A 41 6.42 11.32 -7.23
CA LEU A 41 6.25 9.89 -7.03
C LEU A 41 4.81 9.57 -6.59
N GLY A 42 4.25 10.38 -5.68
CA GLY A 42 2.86 10.25 -5.23
C GLY A 42 1.86 10.42 -6.39
N THR A 43 2.08 11.43 -7.26
CA THR A 43 1.27 11.66 -8.46
C THR A 43 1.39 10.48 -9.43
N THR A 44 2.57 9.93 -9.60
CA THR A 44 2.79 8.73 -10.42
C THR A 44 2.07 7.53 -9.84
N LEU A 45 2.16 7.32 -8.53
CA LEU A 45 1.41 6.26 -7.84
C LEU A 45 -0.11 6.42 -8.05
N PHE A 46 -0.60 7.65 -7.99
CA PHE A 46 -1.99 7.97 -8.27
C PHE A 46 -2.43 7.53 -9.68
N ALA A 47 -1.67 7.91 -10.70
CA ALA A 47 -1.96 7.51 -12.08
C ALA A 47 -1.94 5.98 -12.26
N LEU A 48 -0.96 5.30 -11.67
CA LEU A 48 -0.87 3.84 -11.69
C LEU A 48 -2.03 3.18 -10.93
N PHE A 49 -2.47 3.74 -9.81
CA PHE A 49 -3.62 3.26 -9.05
C PHE A 49 -4.93 3.35 -9.86
N ILE A 50 -5.13 4.43 -10.60
CA ILE A 50 -6.27 4.55 -11.52
C ILE A 50 -6.19 3.45 -12.58
N ALA A 51 -5.03 3.26 -13.21
CA ALA A 51 -4.83 2.20 -14.19
C ALA A 51 -5.08 0.81 -13.59
N HIS A 52 -4.53 0.52 -12.39
CA HIS A 52 -4.79 -0.73 -11.66
C HIS A 52 -6.28 -0.98 -11.45
N THR A 53 -7.00 0.04 -10.98
CA THR A 53 -8.45 -0.03 -10.74
C THR A 53 -9.23 -0.33 -12.02
N ILE A 54 -8.91 0.36 -13.12
CA ILE A 54 -9.52 0.13 -14.43
C ILE A 54 -9.25 -1.31 -14.90
N PHE A 55 -8.01 -1.77 -14.84
CA PHE A 55 -7.66 -3.14 -15.25
C PHE A 55 -8.33 -4.23 -14.40
N ASN A 56 -8.67 -3.91 -13.15
CA ASN A 56 -9.32 -4.83 -12.21
C ASN A 56 -10.82 -4.54 -12.03
N PHE A 57 -11.43 -3.72 -12.89
CA PHE A 57 -12.84 -3.30 -12.77
C PHE A 57 -13.83 -4.48 -12.67
N ARG A 58 -13.52 -5.62 -13.29
CA ARG A 58 -14.34 -6.85 -13.17
C ARG A 58 -14.48 -7.36 -11.75
N TRP A 59 -13.48 -7.12 -10.88
CA TRP A 59 -13.55 -7.48 -9.48
C TRP A 59 -14.66 -6.69 -8.78
N TYR A 60 -14.76 -5.39 -9.02
CA TYR A 60 -15.82 -4.54 -8.46
C TYR A 60 -17.21 -4.99 -8.91
N GLN A 61 -17.38 -5.35 -10.16
CA GLN A 61 -18.63 -5.91 -10.67
C GLN A 61 -18.99 -7.24 -10.02
N SER A 62 -17.99 -8.02 -9.58
CA SER A 62 -18.20 -9.30 -8.93
C SER A 62 -18.66 -9.18 -7.47
N LEU A 63 -18.47 -8.01 -6.82
CA LEU A 63 -18.90 -7.79 -5.44
C LEU A 63 -20.40 -8.00 -5.24
N PHE A 64 -21.20 -7.70 -6.25
CA PHE A 64 -22.67 -7.78 -6.20
C PHE A 64 -23.20 -9.13 -6.69
N LYS A 65 -22.33 -10.12 -6.98
CA LYS A 65 -22.73 -11.39 -7.60
C LYS A 65 -22.21 -12.57 -6.77
N GLY A 66 -23.05 -13.63 -6.70
CA GLY A 66 -22.67 -14.92 -6.12
C GLY A 66 -22.72 -14.97 -4.59
N LYS A 67 -22.41 -16.13 -4.02
CA LYS A 67 -22.44 -16.38 -2.56
C LYS A 67 -21.17 -15.88 -1.90
N TYR A 68 -21.31 -15.30 -0.71
CA TYR A 68 -20.18 -14.87 0.13
C TYR A 68 -19.73 -16.01 1.04
N THR A 69 -18.46 -16.37 0.92
CA THR A 69 -17.77 -17.24 1.89
C THR A 69 -16.96 -16.36 2.85
N PRO A 70 -16.58 -16.84 4.06
CA PRO A 70 -15.78 -16.05 5.00
C PRO A 70 -14.51 -15.47 4.35
N ALA A 71 -13.77 -16.26 3.57
CA ALA A 71 -12.58 -15.81 2.87
C ALA A 71 -12.86 -14.68 1.85
N ARG A 72 -13.97 -14.80 1.11
CA ARG A 72 -14.38 -13.77 0.15
C ARG A 72 -14.81 -12.49 0.87
N THR A 73 -15.54 -12.61 1.98
CA THR A 73 -15.96 -11.47 2.80
C THR A 73 -14.74 -10.71 3.34
N THR A 74 -13.78 -11.43 3.94
CA THR A 74 -12.53 -10.82 4.45
C THR A 74 -11.77 -10.11 3.33
N SER A 75 -11.61 -10.76 2.18
CA SER A 75 -10.96 -10.14 1.01
C SER A 75 -11.70 -8.88 0.53
N ALA A 76 -13.03 -8.91 0.48
CA ALA A 76 -13.83 -7.76 0.07
C ALA A 76 -13.68 -6.60 1.06
N ILE A 77 -13.73 -6.85 2.37
CA ILE A 77 -13.56 -5.83 3.41
C ILE A 77 -12.19 -5.17 3.30
N ILE A 78 -11.10 -5.96 3.22
CA ILE A 78 -9.73 -5.43 3.11
C ILE A 78 -9.59 -4.57 1.85
N ASN A 79 -10.08 -5.03 0.71
CA ASN A 79 -9.95 -4.31 -0.55
C ASN A 79 -10.77 -3.03 -0.60
N ILE A 80 -11.97 -3.03 -0.02
CA ILE A 80 -12.82 -1.82 0.06
C ILE A 80 -12.21 -0.81 1.04
N ALA A 81 -11.73 -1.27 2.19
CA ALA A 81 -11.06 -0.41 3.16
C ALA A 81 -9.78 0.21 2.56
N LEU A 82 -8.98 -0.60 1.84
CA LEU A 82 -7.79 -0.10 1.14
C LEU A 82 -8.14 0.93 0.06
N LEU A 83 -9.19 0.67 -0.72
CA LEU A 83 -9.68 1.63 -1.72
C LEU A 83 -10.05 2.97 -1.05
N ALA A 84 -10.82 2.92 0.04
CA ALA A 84 -11.23 4.12 0.78
C ALA A 84 -10.03 4.89 1.36
N ALA A 85 -9.08 4.17 1.98
CA ALA A 85 -7.85 4.76 2.52
C ALA A 85 -6.98 5.38 1.42
N MET A 86 -6.83 4.71 0.28
CA MET A 86 -6.11 5.25 -0.89
C MET A 86 -6.77 6.51 -1.43
N LEU A 87 -8.09 6.53 -1.59
CA LEU A 87 -8.80 7.72 -2.06
C LEU A 87 -8.63 8.89 -1.08
N CYS A 88 -8.72 8.63 0.23
CA CYS A 88 -8.47 9.64 1.26
C CYS A 88 -7.03 10.18 1.18
N CYS A 89 -6.04 9.29 1.05
CA CYS A 89 -4.64 9.65 0.88
C CYS A 89 -4.42 10.52 -0.36
N MET A 90 -5.04 10.18 -1.48
CA MET A 90 -4.92 10.92 -2.74
C MET A 90 -5.56 12.31 -2.67
N VAL A 91 -6.76 12.42 -2.12
CA VAL A 91 -7.42 13.72 -1.93
C VAL A 91 -6.64 14.61 -0.98
N SER A 92 -6.16 14.05 0.14
CA SER A 92 -5.35 14.80 1.09
C SER A 92 -4.00 15.23 0.52
N SER A 93 -3.37 14.43 -0.33
CA SER A 93 -2.14 14.79 -1.05
C SER A 93 -2.33 16.05 -1.91
N VAL A 94 -3.45 16.16 -2.61
CA VAL A 94 -3.76 17.35 -3.41
C VAL A 94 -3.90 18.59 -2.54
N LEU A 95 -4.51 18.46 -1.34
CA LEU A 95 -4.67 19.59 -0.39
C LEU A 95 -3.34 20.07 0.22
N VAL A 96 -2.37 19.15 0.36
CA VAL A 96 -1.06 19.45 0.99
C VAL A 96 -0.01 19.85 -0.05
N SER A 97 -0.25 19.54 -1.33
CA SER A 97 0.73 19.75 -2.40
C SER A 97 1.18 21.19 -2.51
N GLY A 98 2.48 21.41 -2.35
CA GLY A 98 3.11 22.72 -2.50
C GLY A 98 3.76 22.95 -3.87
N LYS A 99 3.81 21.92 -4.75
CA LYS A 99 4.48 21.97 -6.05
C LYS A 99 3.60 21.50 -7.19
N VAL A 100 3.23 20.23 -7.20
CA VAL A 100 2.52 19.60 -8.34
C VAL A 100 1.10 20.16 -8.50
N PHE A 101 0.35 20.30 -7.42
CA PHE A 101 -1.03 20.80 -7.42
C PHE A 101 -1.14 22.20 -6.80
N ALA A 102 -0.04 22.90 -6.55
CA ALA A 102 -0.02 24.24 -5.96
C ALA A 102 -0.87 25.25 -6.75
N PHE A 103 -1.00 25.08 -8.07
CA PHE A 103 -1.82 25.92 -8.94
C PHE A 103 -3.32 25.92 -8.61
N LEU A 104 -3.81 24.89 -7.89
CA LEU A 104 -5.22 24.81 -7.47
C LEU A 104 -5.51 25.75 -6.29
N ASN A 105 -4.49 26.19 -5.57
CA ASN A 105 -4.58 27.09 -4.42
C ASN A 105 -5.71 26.73 -3.45
N LEU A 106 -5.81 25.42 -3.12
CA LEU A 106 -6.83 24.89 -2.23
C LEU A 106 -6.43 25.19 -0.78
N GLY A 107 -7.36 25.78 -0.01
CA GLY A 107 -7.18 25.93 1.43
C GLY A 107 -7.24 24.59 2.15
N GLY A 108 -6.87 24.60 3.47
CA GLY A 108 -7.05 23.41 4.32
C GLY A 108 -5.81 22.52 4.47
N ALA A 109 -4.61 23.06 4.20
CA ALA A 109 -3.34 22.30 4.28
C ALA A 109 -3.14 21.59 5.63
N ARG A 110 -3.60 22.16 6.75
CA ARG A 110 -3.52 21.52 8.09
C ARG A 110 -4.36 20.22 8.13
N ILE A 111 -5.61 20.30 7.70
CA ILE A 111 -6.51 19.13 7.66
C ILE A 111 -5.98 18.11 6.64
N GLY A 112 -5.52 18.60 5.49
CA GLY A 112 -4.90 17.77 4.46
C GLY A 112 -3.71 16.98 5.01
N ARG A 113 -2.81 17.61 5.77
CA ARG A 113 -1.65 16.94 6.38
C ARG A 113 -2.08 15.85 7.36
N THR A 114 -3.00 16.14 8.28
CA THR A 114 -3.52 15.15 9.23
C THR A 114 -4.14 13.95 8.51
N LEU A 115 -5.01 14.22 7.53
CA LEU A 115 -5.65 13.16 6.74
C LEU A 115 -4.64 12.34 5.93
N HIS A 116 -3.61 13.01 5.39
CA HIS A 116 -2.55 12.33 4.64
C HIS A 116 -1.76 11.37 5.53
N LEU A 117 -1.30 11.82 6.68
CA LEU A 117 -0.56 11.00 7.64
C LEU A 117 -1.35 9.78 8.09
N VAL A 118 -2.59 10.00 8.56
CA VAL A 118 -3.45 8.90 9.03
C VAL A 118 -3.79 7.93 7.90
N SER A 119 -4.21 8.45 6.74
CA SER A 119 -4.57 7.58 5.62
C SER A 119 -3.38 6.80 5.08
N THR A 120 -2.17 7.37 5.04
CA THR A 120 -0.94 6.69 4.62
C THR A 120 -0.60 5.54 5.57
N ALA A 121 -0.72 5.76 6.89
CA ALA A 121 -0.51 4.71 7.88
C ALA A 121 -1.52 3.55 7.70
N TRP A 122 -2.79 3.85 7.49
CA TRP A 122 -3.81 2.84 7.20
C TRP A 122 -3.57 2.13 5.86
N VAL A 123 -3.17 2.87 4.82
CA VAL A 123 -2.79 2.27 3.52
C VAL A 123 -1.66 1.28 3.71
N PHE A 124 -0.64 1.58 4.52
CA PHE A 124 0.48 0.67 4.78
C PHE A 124 0.02 -0.65 5.39
N VAL A 125 -0.81 -0.62 6.43
CA VAL A 125 -1.35 -1.82 7.07
C VAL A 125 -2.24 -2.61 6.11
N LEU A 126 -3.18 -1.92 5.46
CA LEU A 126 -4.14 -2.57 4.56
C LEU A 126 -3.48 -3.11 3.29
N MET A 127 -2.43 -2.43 2.77
CA MET A 127 -1.63 -2.91 1.64
C MET A 127 -0.87 -4.19 2.00
N SER A 128 -0.32 -4.27 3.21
CA SER A 128 0.36 -5.48 3.70
C SER A 128 -0.61 -6.67 3.75
N LEU A 129 -1.83 -6.46 4.24
CA LEU A 129 -2.87 -7.49 4.25
C LEU A 129 -3.32 -7.86 2.83
N HIS A 130 -3.52 -6.87 1.96
CA HIS A 130 -3.88 -7.07 0.56
C HIS A 130 -2.83 -7.90 -0.19
N LEU A 131 -1.54 -7.58 0.00
CA LEU A 131 -0.43 -8.35 -0.57
C LEU A 131 -0.44 -9.79 -0.06
N GLY A 132 -0.68 -10.00 1.24
CA GLY A 132 -0.82 -11.34 1.84
C GLY A 132 -1.93 -12.18 1.18
N LEU A 133 -3.08 -11.57 0.87
CA LEU A 133 -4.17 -12.24 0.15
C LEU A 133 -3.74 -12.67 -1.27
N HIS A 134 -2.95 -11.87 -1.96
CA HIS A 134 -2.44 -12.19 -3.29
C HIS A 134 -1.33 -13.24 -3.29
N LEU A 135 -0.55 -13.36 -2.21
CA LEU A 135 0.49 -14.36 -2.05
C LEU A 135 -0.06 -15.76 -1.70
N ALA A 136 -1.24 -15.84 -1.08
CA ALA A 136 -1.85 -17.10 -0.68
C ALA A 136 -2.02 -18.13 -1.81
N PRO A 137 -2.45 -17.78 -3.04
CA PRO A 137 -2.52 -18.70 -4.16
C PRO A 137 -1.15 -19.25 -4.60
N PHE A 138 -0.08 -18.45 -4.47
CA PHE A 138 1.28 -18.89 -4.78
C PHE A 138 1.78 -19.92 -3.76
N ALA A 139 1.53 -19.68 -2.47
CA ALA A 139 1.82 -20.65 -1.42
C ALA A 139 1.11 -21.98 -1.65
N ASN A 140 -0.12 -21.96 -2.16
CA ASN A 140 -0.87 -23.16 -2.51
C ASN A 140 -0.24 -23.97 -3.68
N LYS A 141 0.37 -23.30 -4.66
CA LYS A 141 1.08 -23.96 -5.76
C LYS A 141 2.36 -24.67 -5.29
N LEU A 142 3.02 -24.13 -4.26
CA LEU A 142 4.24 -24.72 -3.67
C LEU A 142 3.96 -25.94 -2.79
N LYS A 143 2.68 -26.32 -2.54
CA LYS A 143 2.32 -27.50 -1.74
C LYS A 143 2.92 -28.80 -2.26
N LYS A 144 3.29 -28.88 -3.53
CA LYS A 144 3.94 -30.03 -4.16
C LYS A 144 5.36 -30.27 -3.62
N HIS A 145 6.01 -29.26 -3.03
CA HIS A 145 7.35 -29.30 -2.45
C HIS A 145 7.30 -29.04 -0.94
N ARG A 146 7.05 -30.05 -0.14
CA ARG A 146 6.80 -29.97 1.30
C ARG A 146 7.90 -29.22 2.09
N GLN A 147 9.16 -29.45 1.74
CA GLN A 147 10.29 -28.78 2.39
C GLN A 147 10.27 -27.26 2.13
N PHE A 148 10.03 -26.84 0.90
CA PHE A 148 9.92 -25.44 0.49
C PHE A 148 8.77 -24.70 1.21
N LEU A 149 7.66 -25.40 1.47
CA LEU A 149 6.52 -24.85 2.20
C LEU A 149 6.85 -24.58 3.68
N TRP A 150 7.52 -25.53 4.32
CA TRP A 150 7.87 -25.35 5.73
C TRP A 150 8.88 -24.22 5.91
N THR A 151 9.93 -24.16 5.09
CA THR A 151 10.90 -23.06 5.10
C THR A 151 10.22 -21.72 4.84
N GLY A 152 9.35 -21.63 3.83
CA GLY A 152 8.60 -20.41 3.54
C GLY A 152 7.66 -19.98 4.67
N ARG A 153 7.02 -20.93 5.37
CA ARG A 153 6.18 -20.64 6.54
C ARG A 153 6.99 -20.12 7.72
N ILE A 154 8.14 -20.74 8.01
CA ILE A 154 9.04 -20.30 9.08
C ILE A 154 9.50 -18.87 8.82
N ILE A 155 9.97 -18.58 7.60
CA ILE A 155 10.40 -17.24 7.19
C ILE A 155 9.23 -16.25 7.34
N ALA A 156 8.03 -16.60 6.87
CA ALA A 156 6.86 -15.74 6.97
C ALA A 156 6.48 -15.44 8.43
N VAL A 157 6.55 -16.44 9.33
CA VAL A 157 6.28 -16.26 10.76
C VAL A 157 7.35 -15.37 11.41
N LEU A 158 8.63 -15.57 11.09
CA LEU A 158 9.73 -14.75 11.61
C LEU A 158 9.58 -13.29 11.14
N LEU A 159 9.29 -13.07 9.86
CA LEU A 159 9.04 -11.73 9.32
C LEU A 159 7.80 -11.07 9.95
N ALA A 160 6.73 -11.83 10.17
CA ALA A 160 5.53 -11.32 10.82
C ALA A 160 5.81 -10.95 12.29
N ALA A 161 6.53 -11.79 13.04
CA ALA A 161 6.91 -11.52 14.42
C ALA A 161 7.81 -10.27 14.51
N TYR A 162 8.80 -10.17 13.61
CA TYR A 162 9.66 -8.99 13.52
C TYR A 162 8.85 -7.72 13.16
N GLY A 163 7.93 -7.83 12.20
CA GLY A 163 7.05 -6.71 11.83
C GLY A 163 6.18 -6.23 12.99
N VAL A 164 5.62 -7.15 13.79
CA VAL A 164 4.86 -6.80 15.00
C VAL A 164 5.76 -6.15 16.04
N TYR A 165 6.96 -6.67 16.24
CA TYR A 165 7.95 -6.07 17.14
C TYR A 165 8.25 -4.62 16.73
N VAL A 166 8.60 -4.38 15.46
CA VAL A 166 8.90 -3.02 14.94
C VAL A 166 7.68 -2.11 15.01
N PHE A 167 6.48 -2.62 14.73
CA PHE A 167 5.22 -1.87 14.84
C PHE A 167 5.01 -1.31 16.26
N VAL A 168 5.30 -2.12 17.28
CA VAL A 168 5.17 -1.70 18.68
C VAL A 168 6.34 -0.81 19.10
N ASP A 169 7.59 -1.21 18.79
CA ASP A 169 8.81 -0.50 19.14
C ASP A 169 8.85 0.93 18.55
N ARG A 170 8.36 1.08 17.32
CA ARG A 170 8.28 2.37 16.63
C ARG A 170 7.00 3.16 16.95
N ALA A 171 6.15 2.64 17.83
CA ALA A 171 4.85 3.22 18.16
C ALA A 171 4.02 3.60 16.92
N PHE A 172 4.06 2.75 15.85
CA PHE A 172 3.36 3.02 14.60
C PHE A 172 1.84 3.14 14.77
N TYR A 173 1.29 2.55 15.83
CA TYR A 173 -0.11 2.69 16.21
C TYR A 173 -0.50 4.15 16.51
N GLU A 174 0.45 4.99 16.93
CA GLU A 174 0.20 6.41 17.16
C GLU A 174 -0.12 7.15 15.86
N GLU A 175 0.49 6.77 14.74
CA GLU A 175 0.19 7.32 13.41
C GLU A 175 -1.19 6.89 12.91
N LEU A 176 -1.60 5.64 13.20
CA LEU A 176 -2.92 5.14 12.80
C LEU A 176 -4.07 5.92 13.43
N PHE A 177 -3.88 6.42 14.64
CA PHE A 177 -4.91 7.11 15.42
C PHE A 177 -4.61 8.59 15.66
N TYR A 178 -3.55 9.10 15.02
CA TYR A 178 -3.09 10.50 15.19
C TYR A 178 -2.93 10.90 16.66
N LEU A 179 -2.30 10.03 17.45
CA LEU A 179 -2.08 10.28 18.89
C LEU A 179 -0.93 11.26 19.15
N THR A 180 0.00 11.41 18.19
CA THR A 180 1.13 12.33 18.21
C THR A 180 1.15 13.17 16.95
N GLU A 181 1.30 14.50 17.07
CA GLU A 181 1.41 15.41 15.91
C GLU A 181 2.81 15.40 15.29
N PHE A 182 3.83 15.06 16.07
CA PHE A 182 5.23 15.07 15.64
C PHE A 182 5.98 13.88 16.21
N LYS A 183 6.65 13.10 15.36
CA LYS A 183 7.70 12.17 15.78
C LYS A 183 9.05 12.87 15.66
N PHE A 184 9.76 12.95 16.78
CA PHE A 184 11.16 13.36 16.76
C PHE A 184 11.99 12.22 16.20
N PHE A 185 12.65 12.46 15.08
CA PHE A 185 13.65 11.53 14.56
C PHE A 185 14.91 11.66 15.41
N ASP A 186 15.38 10.55 15.93
CA ASP A 186 16.67 10.47 16.60
C ASP A 186 17.76 10.60 15.54
N THR A 187 18.34 11.79 15.41
CA THR A 187 19.38 12.10 14.42
C THR A 187 20.69 11.34 14.65
N ASP A 188 20.85 10.73 15.82
CA ASP A 188 22.03 9.93 16.15
C ASP A 188 21.98 8.50 15.59
N LYS A 189 20.81 8.08 15.08
CA LYS A 189 20.65 6.77 14.42
C LYS A 189 20.89 6.91 12.92
N SER A 190 21.69 5.99 12.36
CA SER A 190 21.95 5.97 10.93
C SER A 190 20.64 5.78 10.13
N ALA A 191 20.51 6.45 8.99
CA ALA A 191 19.33 6.33 8.10
C ALA A 191 19.01 4.85 7.77
N ALA A 192 20.01 3.97 7.67
CA ALA A 192 19.84 2.54 7.43
C ALA A 192 19.02 1.83 8.53
N LEU A 193 19.09 2.28 9.79
CA LEU A 193 18.30 1.73 10.90
C LEU A 193 16.80 2.08 10.81
N TYR A 194 16.43 3.06 10.02
CA TYR A 194 15.02 3.40 9.78
C TYR A 194 14.39 2.54 8.67
N PHE A 195 15.21 1.81 7.89
CA PHE A 195 14.75 0.85 6.87
C PHE A 195 14.53 -0.57 7.40
N LEU A 196 15.09 -0.90 8.53
CA LEU A 196 14.98 -2.21 9.20
C LEU A 196 13.90 -2.18 10.27
#